data_f70981e09cc602301c50656c8ad2a1d4
#
_entry.id   f70981e09cc602301c50656c8ad2a1d4
#
_cell.length_a   1.000
_cell.length_b   1.000
_cell.length_c   1.000
_cell.angle_alpha   90.00
_cell.angle_beta   90.00
_cell.angle_gamma   90.00
#
_symmetry.space_group_name_H-M   'P 1'
#
loop_
_entity.id
_entity.type
_entity.pdbx_description
1 polymer ?
#
loop_
_entity_poly.entity_id
_entity_poly.type
_entity_poly.pdbx_seq_one_letter_code
_entity_poly.pdbx_strand_id
1 'polypeptide(L)'
;MRAPFAAALARWPTCVTAGPWQFFSGQRGLRRDGRPTADYEDVRGIAPGPGSDYDWAKRMEAPVGAQAIAIYDRYRKLLGDEGLGSLVRYHIYQRDKRFFPVFDRVRRHYETAPPASTAVGVGRFDPDDEARLCIDAIAYKGAGESASDRRTVLGGAARFAAAAHFSHVIGAGPYLYIAGQIPIDTSQPGSPLIRGYADIPEEGRFLSVGRSHEDARNGPIAAQTWFTYDLIRQHLEGVGSSLEQVLNLTVYLQDMRDFPTFHRVHERFFPQDPPALTVVEVGEVGHKGTLIEIEPTAVLPGKGVTRRIVNAARWQAPACMSMLVEAGGLAFVSGITGDADAGRGSTAGRAQISRQTRAIVADLKARLALANAGLDRVAHLTVYLDDINAFTTVAPLLERAFGKRRPALALLEVPRPAPPAGARMQVAAIAWLGEGEPKNSSTAP
;
A
#
# COMPACT_ATOMS: atom_id res chain seq x y z
N MET A 1 0.56 27.66 3.16
CA MET A 1 -0.18 26.37 3.29
C MET A 1 0.57 25.32 4.10
N ARG A 2 1.91 25.39 4.18
CA ARG A 2 2.74 24.41 4.90
C ARG A 2 2.43 24.27 6.39
N ALA A 3 2.38 25.38 7.14
CA ALA A 3 2.19 25.33 8.59
C ALA A 3 0.87 24.66 9.04
N PRO A 4 -0.31 24.99 8.48
CA PRO A 4 -1.56 24.32 8.82
C PRO A 4 -1.56 22.82 8.45
N PHE A 5 -0.95 22.44 7.34
CA PHE A 5 -0.83 21.06 6.91
C PHE A 5 0.08 20.25 7.86
N ALA A 6 1.27 20.79 8.16
CA ALA A 6 2.22 20.14 9.07
C ALA A 6 1.61 19.98 10.47
N ALA A 7 0.94 21.00 10.98
CA ALA A 7 0.23 20.95 12.26
C ALA A 7 -0.91 19.94 12.27
N ALA A 8 -1.64 19.79 11.16
CA ALA A 8 -2.67 18.76 11.02
C ALA A 8 -2.06 17.36 11.04
N LEU A 9 -0.96 17.15 10.30
CA LEU A 9 -0.30 15.85 10.22
C LEU A 9 0.39 15.45 11.53
N ALA A 10 1.00 16.42 12.25
CA ALA A 10 1.66 16.17 13.52
C ALA A 10 0.73 15.67 14.65
N ARG A 11 -0.57 15.80 14.47
CA ARG A 11 -1.57 15.26 15.41
C ARG A 11 -1.84 13.77 15.27
N TRP A 12 -1.27 13.12 14.26
CA TRP A 12 -1.39 11.68 14.04
C TRP A 12 -0.21 10.93 14.65
N PRO A 13 -0.42 9.74 15.20
CA PRO A 13 0.65 8.98 15.84
C PRO A 13 1.71 8.57 14.80
N THR A 14 2.96 8.50 15.20
CA THR A 14 4.03 7.97 14.34
C THR A 14 3.89 6.46 14.15
N CYS A 15 3.43 5.77 15.21
CA CYS A 15 3.24 4.32 15.21
C CYS A 15 2.03 3.96 16.08
N VAL A 16 1.35 2.89 15.71
CA VAL A 16 0.30 2.24 16.51
C VAL A 16 0.69 0.79 16.73
N THR A 17 0.71 0.37 17.98
CA THR A 17 0.92 -1.03 18.38
C THR A 17 -0.44 -1.70 18.61
N ALA A 18 -0.67 -2.85 17.99
CA ALA A 18 -1.89 -3.62 18.08
C ALA A 18 -1.56 -5.13 18.18
N GLY A 19 -1.66 -5.69 19.38
CA GLY A 19 -1.13 -7.02 19.65
C GLY A 19 0.37 -7.12 19.33
N PRO A 20 0.80 -8.12 18.53
CA PRO A 20 2.20 -8.27 18.13
C PRO A 20 2.61 -7.34 16.96
N TRP A 21 1.69 -6.53 16.47
CA TRP A 21 1.89 -5.69 15.27
C TRP A 21 2.26 -4.26 15.63
N GLN A 22 3.10 -3.66 14.80
CA GLN A 22 3.34 -2.23 14.78
C GLN A 22 3.04 -1.69 13.39
N PHE A 23 2.18 -0.69 13.33
CA PHE A 23 1.79 0.02 12.10
C PHE A 23 2.39 1.42 12.14
N PHE A 24 3.20 1.74 11.16
CA PHE A 24 3.87 3.04 11.08
C PHE A 24 3.16 3.96 10.11
N SER A 25 2.94 5.20 10.53
CA SER A 25 2.52 6.26 9.61
C SER A 25 3.56 6.52 8.54
N GLY A 26 3.14 7.07 7.41
CA GLY A 26 4.03 7.45 6.32
C GLY A 26 5.17 8.35 6.81
N GLN A 27 6.39 7.81 6.82
CA GLN A 27 7.60 8.53 7.19
C GLN A 27 8.15 9.28 5.99
N ARG A 28 8.44 10.55 6.20
CA ARG A 28 9.16 11.41 5.24
C ARG A 28 10.55 11.68 5.82
N GLY A 29 11.55 11.80 4.97
CA GLY A 29 12.91 12.13 5.40
C GLY A 29 13.00 13.60 5.81
N LEU A 30 12.76 13.89 7.09
CA LEU A 30 12.71 15.25 7.62
C LEU A 30 13.94 15.57 8.45
N ARG A 31 14.40 16.82 8.36
CA ARG A 31 15.35 17.43 9.28
C ARG A 31 14.69 17.76 10.61
N ARG A 32 15.49 18.16 11.61
CA ARG A 32 15.00 18.58 12.93
C ARG A 32 14.06 19.80 12.88
N ASP A 33 14.18 20.65 11.86
CA ASP A 33 13.30 21.80 11.64
C ASP A 33 11.97 21.43 10.96
N GLY A 34 11.75 20.14 10.70
CA GLY A 34 10.54 19.61 10.05
C GLY A 34 10.51 19.77 8.53
N ARG A 35 11.57 20.28 7.90
CA ARG A 35 11.71 20.34 6.44
C ARG A 35 12.24 19.01 5.90
N PRO A 36 11.87 18.59 4.69
CA PRO A 36 12.53 17.47 4.04
C PRO A 36 14.02 17.69 3.87
N THR A 37 14.82 16.64 4.04
CA THR A 37 16.24 16.68 3.73
C THR A 37 16.43 16.98 2.23
N ALA A 38 17.36 17.87 1.91
CA ALA A 38 17.59 18.34 0.55
C ALA A 38 18.83 17.71 -0.10
N ASP A 39 19.84 17.40 0.72
CA ASP A 39 21.07 16.80 0.25
C ASP A 39 21.74 15.90 1.31
N TYR A 40 22.87 15.28 0.96
CA TYR A 40 23.57 14.38 1.85
C TYR A 40 24.24 15.07 3.04
N GLU A 41 24.46 16.39 2.98
CA GLU A 41 24.98 17.16 4.13
C GLU A 41 23.98 17.17 5.29
N ASP A 42 22.70 17.16 5.01
CA ASP A 42 21.65 17.09 6.03
C ASP A 42 21.68 15.78 6.84
N VAL A 43 22.29 14.75 6.30
CA VAL A 43 22.40 13.40 6.90
C VAL A 43 23.84 12.99 7.17
N ARG A 44 24.78 13.92 7.11
CA ARG A 44 26.21 13.72 7.36
C ARG A 44 26.44 13.16 8.74
N GLY A 45 26.66 12.23 9.19
CA GLY A 45 26.80 11.64 10.54
C GLY A 45 25.81 10.49 10.78
N ILE A 46 24.87 10.25 9.84
CA ILE A 46 23.99 9.10 9.87
C ILE A 46 24.59 7.97 9.00
N ALA A 47 24.85 8.25 7.73
CA ALA A 47 25.52 7.33 6.80
C ALA A 47 26.15 8.11 5.64
N PRO A 48 27.19 7.58 4.99
CA PRO A 48 27.69 8.14 3.74
C PRO A 48 26.63 7.99 2.65
N GLY A 49 26.38 9.07 1.93
CA GLY A 49 25.44 9.04 0.79
C GLY A 49 26.01 8.22 -0.38
N PRO A 50 25.23 7.33 -0.98
CA PRO A 50 25.62 6.56 -2.16
C PRO A 50 25.46 7.38 -3.45
N GLY A 51 25.99 8.61 -3.48
CA GLY A 51 25.81 9.53 -4.60
C GLY A 51 26.62 9.16 -5.84
N SER A 52 26.35 9.84 -6.95
CA SER A 52 27.15 9.81 -8.17
C SER A 52 28.43 10.63 -8.01
N ASP A 53 29.46 10.30 -8.79
CA ASP A 53 30.71 11.08 -8.84
C ASP A 53 30.56 12.43 -9.54
N TYR A 54 29.47 12.67 -10.28
CA TYR A 54 29.18 13.92 -10.95
C TYR A 54 28.38 14.87 -10.08
N ASP A 55 28.86 16.08 -9.87
CA ASP A 55 28.23 17.06 -8.98
C ASP A 55 26.77 17.39 -9.31
N TRP A 56 26.44 17.55 -10.58
CA TRP A 56 25.07 17.82 -10.99
C TRP A 56 24.15 16.60 -10.78
N ALA A 57 24.67 15.39 -11.02
CA ALA A 57 23.90 14.16 -10.76
C ALA A 57 23.68 13.98 -9.25
N LYS A 58 24.68 14.26 -8.41
CA LYS A 58 24.54 14.29 -6.95
C LYS A 58 23.44 15.24 -6.51
N ARG A 59 23.36 16.45 -7.10
CA ARG A 59 22.30 17.41 -6.78
C ARG A 59 20.90 16.93 -7.14
N MET A 60 20.75 16.19 -8.23
CA MET A 60 19.46 15.62 -8.64
C MET A 60 19.04 14.40 -7.80
N GLU A 61 20.00 13.54 -7.48
CA GLU A 61 19.77 12.31 -6.71
C GLU A 61 19.68 12.56 -5.19
N ALA A 62 20.41 13.55 -4.70
CA ALA A 62 20.60 13.79 -3.27
C ALA A 62 19.29 13.94 -2.47
N PRO A 63 18.24 14.62 -2.95
CA PRO A 63 17.01 14.70 -2.19
C PRO A 63 16.40 13.34 -1.89
N VAL A 64 16.38 12.41 -2.87
CA VAL A 64 15.85 11.07 -2.68
C VAL A 64 16.74 10.24 -1.76
N GLY A 65 18.04 10.24 -2.01
CA GLY A 65 19.01 9.48 -1.21
C GLY A 65 19.06 9.95 0.24
N ALA A 66 19.13 11.25 0.48
CA ALA A 66 19.16 11.83 1.82
C ALA A 66 17.84 11.58 2.58
N GLN A 67 16.69 11.72 1.91
CA GLN A 67 15.40 11.39 2.51
C GLN A 67 15.29 9.90 2.86
N ALA A 68 15.78 9.00 1.99
CA ALA A 68 15.81 7.58 2.28
C ALA A 68 16.68 7.28 3.53
N ILE A 69 17.89 7.83 3.63
CA ILE A 69 18.77 7.69 4.80
C ILE A 69 18.07 8.16 6.09
N ALA A 70 17.45 9.33 6.05
CA ALA A 70 16.74 9.88 7.21
C ALA A 70 15.52 9.02 7.61
N ILE A 71 14.80 8.43 6.65
CA ILE A 71 13.69 7.52 6.91
C ILE A 71 14.20 6.24 7.58
N TYR A 72 15.26 5.61 7.06
CA TYR A 72 15.83 4.40 7.65
C TYR A 72 16.38 4.63 9.06
N ASP A 73 17.06 5.73 9.29
CA ASP A 73 17.52 6.11 10.63
C ASP A 73 16.34 6.29 11.59
N ARG A 74 15.25 6.91 11.12
CA ARG A 74 14.03 7.05 11.90
C ARG A 74 13.39 5.69 12.22
N TYR A 75 13.30 4.77 11.25
CA TYR A 75 12.81 3.42 11.51
C TYR A 75 13.65 2.66 12.51
N ARG A 76 14.99 2.75 12.42
CA ARG A 76 15.88 2.14 13.42
C ARG A 76 15.60 2.65 14.84
N LYS A 77 15.35 3.94 14.99
CA LYS A 77 15.02 4.55 16.29
C LYS A 77 13.62 4.12 16.78
N LEU A 78 12.64 4.04 15.90
CA LEU A 78 11.26 3.66 16.24
C LEU A 78 11.13 2.17 16.60
N LEU A 79 11.90 1.32 15.95
CA LEU A 79 11.89 -0.13 16.17
C LEU A 79 12.76 -0.55 17.36
N GLY A 80 13.75 0.28 17.76
CA GLY A 80 14.63 0.00 18.88
C GLY A 80 15.36 -1.34 18.71
N ASP A 81 15.32 -2.17 19.77
CA ASP A 81 16.01 -3.46 19.82
C ASP A 81 15.48 -4.48 18.79
N GLU A 82 14.21 -4.39 18.38
CA GLU A 82 13.63 -5.25 17.33
C GLU A 82 14.32 -5.03 15.98
N GLY A 83 14.78 -3.82 15.72
CA GLY A 83 15.50 -3.46 14.52
C GLY A 83 14.68 -3.61 13.22
N LEU A 84 15.32 -3.30 12.09
CA LEU A 84 14.69 -3.40 10.75
C LEU A 84 14.31 -4.84 10.37
N GLY A 85 14.90 -5.85 11.03
CA GLY A 85 14.57 -7.25 10.84
C GLY A 85 13.13 -7.65 11.23
N SER A 86 12.43 -6.82 12.03
CA SER A 86 11.03 -7.05 12.37
C SER A 86 10.04 -6.56 11.31
N LEU A 87 10.49 -5.79 10.33
CA LEU A 87 9.63 -5.25 9.27
C LEU A 87 9.17 -6.37 8.33
N VAL A 88 7.86 -6.43 8.11
CA VAL A 88 7.24 -7.43 7.22
C VAL A 88 6.84 -6.84 5.89
N ARG A 89 6.49 -5.55 5.87
CA ARG A 89 6.06 -4.82 4.66
C ARG A 89 6.50 -3.37 4.70
N TYR A 90 6.90 -2.85 3.52
CA TYR A 90 6.98 -1.44 3.19
C TYR A 90 6.05 -1.09 2.05
N HIS A 91 5.41 0.08 2.14
CA HIS A 91 4.88 0.80 0.99
C HIS A 91 5.79 2.00 0.72
N ILE A 92 6.38 2.00 -0.46
CA ILE A 92 7.37 2.99 -0.88
C ILE A 92 6.70 3.89 -1.92
N TYR A 93 6.39 5.10 -1.53
CA TYR A 93 5.76 6.09 -2.39
C TYR A 93 6.79 7.11 -2.83
N GLN A 94 6.96 7.29 -4.15
CA GLN A 94 7.93 8.19 -4.75
C GLN A 94 7.25 9.24 -5.61
N ARG A 95 7.81 10.44 -5.65
CA ARG A 95 7.38 11.49 -6.57
C ARG A 95 7.77 11.19 -8.01
N ASP A 96 8.86 10.46 -8.20
CA ASP A 96 9.43 10.14 -9.51
C ASP A 96 10.18 8.81 -9.40
N LYS A 97 9.66 7.79 -10.05
CA LYS A 97 10.26 6.45 -10.02
C LYS A 97 11.58 6.33 -10.80
N ARG A 98 11.95 7.30 -11.59
CA ARG A 98 13.29 7.33 -12.21
C ARG A 98 14.40 7.36 -11.18
N PHE A 99 14.11 7.85 -9.96
CA PHE A 99 15.03 7.82 -8.82
C PHE A 99 14.91 6.57 -7.94
N PHE A 100 14.11 5.57 -8.32
CA PHE A 100 14.04 4.30 -7.59
C PHE A 100 15.41 3.62 -7.41
N PRO A 101 16.33 3.60 -8.40
CA PRO A 101 17.66 3.05 -8.20
C PRO A 101 18.48 3.74 -7.11
N VAL A 102 18.28 5.04 -6.87
CA VAL A 102 18.93 5.79 -5.78
C VAL A 102 18.41 5.28 -4.44
N PHE A 103 17.09 5.17 -4.29
CA PHE A 103 16.46 4.59 -3.11
C PHE A 103 16.93 3.13 -2.88
N ASP A 104 16.96 2.31 -3.93
CA ASP A 104 17.36 0.90 -3.85
C ASP A 104 18.82 0.73 -3.38
N ARG A 105 19.73 1.60 -3.80
CA ARG A 105 21.11 1.62 -3.29
C ARG A 105 21.16 1.92 -1.79
N VAL A 106 20.34 2.88 -1.31
CA VAL A 106 20.28 3.20 0.13
C VAL A 106 19.74 2.01 0.91
N ARG A 107 18.60 1.43 0.52
CA ARG A 107 18.01 0.34 1.29
C ARG A 107 18.89 -0.88 1.39
N ARG A 108 19.65 -1.22 0.33
CA ARG A 108 20.63 -2.32 0.36
C ARG A 108 21.69 -2.17 1.44
N HIS A 109 22.01 -0.94 1.81
CA HIS A 109 22.93 -0.65 2.90
C HIS A 109 22.32 -0.94 4.28
N TYR A 110 21.00 -0.77 4.43
CA TYR A 110 20.32 -0.94 5.71
C TYR A 110 19.69 -2.31 5.92
N GLU A 111 19.32 -2.99 4.86
CA GLU A 111 18.53 -4.22 4.93
C GLU A 111 19.35 -5.43 4.50
N THR A 112 19.69 -6.30 5.46
CA THR A 112 20.31 -7.60 5.17
C THR A 112 19.30 -8.66 4.76
N ALA A 113 18.08 -8.57 5.28
CA ALA A 113 16.93 -9.40 4.95
C ALA A 113 15.73 -8.49 4.67
N PRO A 114 15.53 -8.05 3.42
CA PRO A 114 14.52 -7.06 3.10
C PRO A 114 13.10 -7.59 3.34
N PRO A 115 12.15 -6.72 3.73
CA PRO A 115 10.73 -7.08 3.82
C PRO A 115 10.10 -7.25 2.44
N ALA A 116 8.84 -7.69 2.40
CA ALA A 116 8.00 -7.52 1.23
C ALA A 116 7.80 -6.01 0.99
N SER A 117 7.90 -5.56 -0.26
CA SER A 117 7.75 -4.15 -0.57
C SER A 117 6.98 -3.90 -1.85
N THR A 118 6.23 -2.80 -1.87
CA THR A 118 5.51 -2.28 -3.01
C THR A 118 5.99 -0.86 -3.25
N ALA A 119 6.31 -0.51 -4.51
CA ALA A 119 6.89 0.77 -4.83
C ALA A 119 6.18 1.43 -6.02
N VAL A 120 5.43 2.50 -5.75
CA VAL A 120 4.66 3.23 -6.78
C VAL A 120 4.99 4.72 -6.81
N GLY A 121 4.80 5.32 -8.00
CA GLY A 121 4.91 6.75 -8.19
C GLY A 121 3.58 7.44 -7.91
N VAL A 122 3.56 8.38 -6.98
CA VAL A 122 2.36 9.10 -6.56
C VAL A 122 2.53 10.61 -6.71
N GLY A 123 1.49 11.36 -6.42
CA GLY A 123 1.50 12.80 -6.37
C GLY A 123 2.35 13.36 -5.22
N ARG A 124 1.86 14.37 -4.54
CA ARG A 124 2.59 15.05 -3.47
C ARG A 124 2.41 14.38 -2.12
N PHE A 125 3.37 14.62 -1.23
CA PHE A 125 3.32 14.24 0.19
C PHE A 125 3.17 15.45 1.12
N ASP A 126 3.36 16.64 0.58
CA ASP A 126 3.23 17.93 1.26
C ASP A 126 2.87 19.03 0.25
N PRO A 127 2.31 20.16 0.71
CA PRO A 127 1.88 21.25 -0.16
C PRO A 127 2.99 21.94 -0.96
N ASP A 128 4.22 21.90 -0.48
CA ASP A 128 5.36 22.60 -1.07
C ASP A 128 6.15 21.70 -2.04
N ASP A 129 5.73 20.43 -2.16
CA ASP A 129 6.35 19.43 -3.05
C ASP A 129 7.88 19.24 -2.84
N GLU A 130 8.34 19.35 -1.58
CA GLU A 130 9.75 19.13 -1.25
C GLU A 130 10.05 17.68 -0.86
N ALA A 131 9.06 16.96 -0.32
CA ALA A 131 9.21 15.54 -0.03
C ALA A 131 9.17 14.71 -1.32
N ARG A 132 10.22 13.92 -1.56
CA ARG A 132 10.36 13.05 -2.74
C ARG A 132 10.01 11.61 -2.45
N LEU A 133 9.98 11.26 -1.16
CA LEU A 133 9.82 9.89 -0.67
C LEU A 133 8.95 9.91 0.58
N CYS A 134 8.02 8.96 0.64
CA CYS A 134 7.25 8.63 1.82
C CYS A 134 7.19 7.11 1.95
N ILE A 135 7.42 6.58 3.14
CA ILE A 135 7.38 5.14 3.40
C ILE A 135 6.51 4.91 4.63
N ASP A 136 5.47 4.09 4.51
CA ASP A 136 4.83 3.47 5.66
C ASP A 136 5.28 2.02 5.81
N ALA A 137 5.05 1.43 6.97
CA ALA A 137 5.54 0.10 7.25
C ALA A 137 4.65 -0.66 8.22
N ILE A 138 4.77 -1.99 8.16
CA ILE A 138 4.23 -2.92 9.14
C ILE A 138 5.38 -3.74 9.69
N ALA A 139 5.48 -3.82 11.02
CA ALA A 139 6.42 -4.69 11.73
C ALA A 139 5.69 -5.72 12.59
N TYR A 140 6.33 -6.84 12.79
CA TYR A 140 5.85 -7.94 13.62
C TYR A 140 6.88 -8.27 14.70
N LYS A 141 6.48 -8.15 15.95
CA LYS A 141 7.35 -8.41 17.12
C LYS A 141 7.37 -9.87 17.57
N GLY A 142 6.47 -10.70 17.01
CA GLY A 142 6.24 -12.04 17.50
C GLY A 142 5.22 -12.09 18.62
N ALA A 143 4.59 -13.24 18.79
CA ALA A 143 3.62 -13.49 19.86
C ALA A 143 4.25 -14.20 21.07
N GLY A 144 5.53 -14.59 21.00
CA GLY A 144 6.22 -15.34 22.04
C GLY A 144 7.74 -15.40 21.83
N GLU A 145 8.44 -16.17 22.65
CA GLU A 145 9.91 -16.31 22.61
C GLU A 145 10.41 -17.27 21.50
N SER A 146 9.50 -18.03 20.85
CA SER A 146 9.86 -19.01 19.84
C SER A 146 10.29 -18.34 18.52
N ALA A 147 11.33 -18.87 17.90
CA ALA A 147 11.78 -18.44 16.58
C ALA A 147 10.70 -18.64 15.48
N SER A 148 9.78 -19.61 15.66
CA SER A 148 8.63 -19.85 14.77
C SER A 148 7.58 -18.73 14.83
N ASP A 149 7.60 -17.92 15.88
CA ASP A 149 6.67 -16.81 16.08
C ASP A 149 7.22 -15.49 15.52
N ARG A 150 8.41 -15.51 14.94
CA ARG A 150 9.06 -14.34 14.34
C ARG A 150 8.79 -14.27 12.83
N ARG A 151 9.17 -13.13 12.26
CA ARG A 151 9.18 -12.93 10.83
C ARG A 151 10.10 -13.95 10.12
N THR A 152 9.60 -14.55 9.03
CA THR A 152 10.35 -15.51 8.23
C THR A 152 10.34 -15.11 6.74
N VAL A 153 11.50 -15.15 6.09
CA VAL A 153 11.58 -14.99 4.62
C VAL A 153 11.26 -16.35 3.98
N LEU A 154 10.16 -16.42 3.24
CA LEU A 154 9.68 -17.66 2.61
C LEU A 154 10.08 -17.81 1.14
N GLY A 155 10.51 -16.73 0.48
CA GLY A 155 10.99 -16.73 -0.90
C GLY A 155 9.92 -16.79 -1.98
N GLY A 156 8.80 -17.48 -1.78
CA GLY A 156 7.76 -17.67 -2.80
C GLY A 156 8.13 -18.73 -3.86
N ALA A 157 7.63 -18.56 -5.08
CA ALA A 157 7.92 -19.50 -6.18
C ALA A 157 9.37 -19.37 -6.65
N ALA A 158 10.14 -20.44 -6.49
CA ALA A 158 11.60 -20.44 -6.68
C ALA A 158 12.06 -20.06 -8.09
N ARG A 159 11.20 -20.20 -9.12
CA ARG A 159 11.54 -19.85 -10.49
C ARG A 159 11.62 -18.35 -10.76
N PHE A 160 11.05 -17.51 -9.89
CA PHE A 160 11.04 -16.06 -10.05
C PHE A 160 12.10 -15.41 -9.15
N ALA A 161 13.01 -14.69 -9.76
CA ALA A 161 13.98 -13.88 -9.03
C ALA A 161 13.38 -12.52 -8.63
N ALA A 162 13.83 -11.98 -7.51
CA ALA A 162 13.46 -10.61 -7.14
C ALA A 162 14.12 -9.60 -8.09
N ALA A 163 13.33 -8.75 -8.73
CA ALA A 163 13.80 -7.73 -9.66
C ALA A 163 14.56 -6.59 -8.98
N ALA A 164 14.44 -6.46 -7.66
CA ALA A 164 15.09 -5.45 -6.84
C ALA A 164 15.37 -6.00 -5.43
N HIS A 165 15.77 -5.15 -4.48
CA HIS A 165 16.09 -5.60 -3.12
C HIS A 165 14.82 -5.73 -2.25
N PHE A 166 14.09 -6.83 -2.40
CA PHE A 166 12.91 -7.17 -1.60
C PHE A 166 12.75 -8.70 -1.47
N SER A 167 11.93 -9.14 -0.54
CA SER A 167 11.50 -10.53 -0.42
C SER A 167 10.12 -10.72 -1.06
N HIS A 168 9.94 -11.75 -1.89
CA HIS A 168 8.65 -12.01 -2.51
C HIS A 168 7.57 -12.32 -1.49
N VAL A 169 7.86 -13.13 -0.48
CA VAL A 169 6.92 -13.54 0.55
C VAL A 169 7.58 -13.50 1.92
N ILE A 170 6.95 -12.80 2.85
CA ILE A 170 7.31 -12.77 4.27
C ILE A 170 6.18 -13.42 5.07
N GLY A 171 6.53 -14.44 5.86
CA GLY A 171 5.67 -15.01 6.88
C GLY A 171 5.79 -14.25 8.21
N ALA A 172 4.66 -13.99 8.88
CA ALA A 172 4.63 -13.39 10.21
C ALA A 172 3.38 -13.87 10.96
N GLY A 173 3.59 -14.72 11.98
CA GLY A 173 2.49 -15.46 12.59
C GLY A 173 1.72 -16.27 11.54
N PRO A 174 0.40 -16.15 11.44
CA PRO A 174 -0.38 -16.84 10.43
C PRO A 174 -0.43 -16.12 9.07
N TYR A 175 0.17 -14.94 8.94
CA TYR A 175 0.03 -14.10 7.76
C TYR A 175 1.18 -14.25 6.79
N LEU A 176 0.85 -14.03 5.51
CA LEU A 176 1.76 -13.94 4.40
C LEU A 176 1.66 -12.53 3.81
N TYR A 177 2.77 -11.79 3.84
CA TYR A 177 2.93 -10.50 3.17
C TYR A 177 3.69 -10.74 1.87
N ILE A 178 2.98 -10.57 0.76
CA ILE A 178 3.55 -10.72 -0.58
C ILE A 178 3.94 -9.34 -1.10
N ALA A 179 5.13 -9.18 -1.66
CA ALA A 179 5.55 -7.94 -2.30
C ALA A 179 4.60 -7.57 -3.45
N GLY A 180 4.53 -6.29 -3.80
CA GLY A 180 3.83 -5.84 -5.00
C GLY A 180 4.33 -6.59 -6.22
N GLN A 181 3.41 -7.22 -6.94
CA GLN A 181 3.71 -7.97 -8.13
C GLN A 181 3.37 -7.14 -9.36
N ILE A 182 4.28 -7.12 -10.31
CA ILE A 182 4.18 -6.43 -11.59
C ILE A 182 4.28 -7.45 -12.74
N PRO A 183 3.76 -7.15 -13.92
CA PRO A 183 3.69 -8.09 -15.04
C PRO A 183 5.04 -8.28 -15.76
N ILE A 184 6.08 -8.65 -15.01
CA ILE A 184 7.42 -8.94 -15.53
C ILE A 184 7.76 -10.40 -15.24
N ASP A 185 8.09 -11.13 -16.30
CA ASP A 185 8.48 -12.54 -16.18
C ASP A 185 9.96 -12.67 -15.83
N THR A 186 10.28 -12.64 -14.55
CA THR A 186 11.65 -12.81 -14.05
C THR A 186 12.15 -14.26 -14.10
N SER A 187 11.32 -15.20 -14.56
CA SER A 187 11.75 -16.58 -14.83
C SER A 187 12.48 -16.71 -16.17
N GLN A 188 12.40 -15.69 -17.02
CA GLN A 188 13.04 -15.66 -18.33
C GLN A 188 14.23 -14.71 -18.38
N PRO A 189 15.23 -14.99 -19.22
CA PRO A 189 16.35 -14.08 -19.46
C PRO A 189 15.86 -12.70 -19.92
N GLY A 190 16.42 -11.64 -19.32
CA GLY A 190 16.07 -10.26 -19.62
C GLY A 190 14.77 -9.80 -18.98
N SER A 191 14.09 -10.64 -18.21
CA SER A 191 12.88 -10.29 -17.46
C SER A 191 11.86 -9.51 -18.30
N PRO A 192 11.28 -10.12 -19.35
CA PRO A 192 10.42 -9.43 -20.29
C PRO A 192 9.14 -8.93 -19.63
N LEU A 193 8.71 -7.72 -20.02
CA LEU A 193 7.40 -7.18 -19.68
C LEU A 193 6.32 -7.88 -20.54
N ILE A 194 5.23 -8.28 -19.91
CA ILE A 194 4.01 -8.74 -20.58
C ILE A 194 3.35 -7.55 -21.27
N ARG A 195 3.18 -7.64 -22.60
CA ARG A 195 2.69 -6.52 -23.41
C ARG A 195 1.28 -6.74 -23.97
N GLY A 196 0.83 -8.00 -24.01
CA GLY A 196 -0.49 -8.32 -24.57
C GLY A 196 -0.77 -9.81 -24.57
N TYR A 197 -1.85 -10.19 -25.22
CA TYR A 197 -2.31 -11.60 -25.26
C TYR A 197 -1.31 -12.59 -25.81
N ALA A 198 -0.40 -12.16 -26.69
CA ALA A 198 0.62 -13.06 -27.25
C ALA A 198 1.61 -13.58 -26.18
N ASP A 199 1.79 -12.83 -25.08
CA ASP A 199 2.76 -13.10 -24.03
C ASP A 199 2.22 -14.00 -22.91
N ILE A 200 0.93 -14.38 -22.97
CA ILE A 200 0.26 -15.19 -21.96
C ILE A 200 -0.35 -16.45 -22.58
N PRO A 201 -0.55 -17.52 -21.79
CA PRO A 201 -1.20 -18.76 -22.26
C PRO A 201 -2.64 -18.52 -22.73
N GLU A 202 -3.19 -19.49 -23.46
CA GLU A 202 -4.53 -19.40 -24.07
C GLU A 202 -5.64 -19.18 -23.03
N GLU A 203 -5.55 -19.85 -21.89
CA GLU A 203 -6.52 -19.66 -20.79
C GLU A 203 -6.61 -18.22 -20.26
N GLY A 204 -5.53 -17.45 -20.40
CA GLY A 204 -5.50 -16.03 -20.04
C GLY A 204 -6.11 -15.08 -21.06
N ARG A 205 -6.35 -15.57 -22.28
CA ARG A 205 -6.83 -14.76 -23.43
C ARG A 205 -8.36 -14.69 -23.54
N PHE A 206 -9.09 -15.08 -22.52
CA PHE A 206 -10.56 -15.18 -22.53
C PHE A 206 -11.30 -13.86 -22.83
N LEU A 207 -10.63 -12.70 -22.75
CA LEU A 207 -11.16 -11.40 -23.14
C LEU A 207 -10.77 -10.99 -24.57
N SER A 208 -9.93 -11.78 -25.26
CA SER A 208 -9.57 -11.50 -26.65
C SER A 208 -10.77 -11.78 -27.55
N VAL A 209 -11.06 -10.84 -28.43
CA VAL A 209 -12.17 -10.94 -29.40
C VAL A 209 -11.68 -11.19 -30.83
N GLY A 210 -10.37 -11.30 -31.03
CA GLY A 210 -9.75 -11.49 -32.34
C GLY A 210 -9.84 -10.26 -33.27
N ARG A 211 -10.16 -9.08 -32.71
CA ARG A 211 -10.22 -7.82 -33.43
C ARG A 211 -9.04 -6.93 -33.04
N SER A 212 -8.18 -6.65 -34.02
CA SER A 212 -6.90 -6.02 -33.75
C SER A 212 -6.97 -4.70 -32.96
N HIS A 213 -7.96 -3.83 -33.21
CA HIS A 213 -8.04 -2.57 -32.49
C HIS A 213 -8.59 -2.71 -31.07
N GLU A 214 -9.51 -3.63 -30.82
CA GLU A 214 -10.05 -3.91 -29.48
C GLU A 214 -8.99 -4.62 -28.63
N ASP A 215 -8.34 -5.63 -29.20
CA ASP A 215 -7.28 -6.39 -28.53
C ASP A 215 -6.03 -5.55 -28.28
N ALA A 216 -5.69 -4.63 -29.18
CA ALA A 216 -4.61 -3.66 -28.97
C ALA A 216 -4.91 -2.69 -27.83
N ARG A 217 -6.18 -2.36 -27.58
CA ARG A 217 -6.58 -1.43 -26.53
C ARG A 217 -6.70 -2.12 -25.16
N ASN A 218 -7.40 -3.27 -25.12
CA ASN A 218 -7.71 -3.97 -23.87
C ASN A 218 -6.69 -5.07 -23.54
N GLY A 219 -6.01 -5.61 -24.57
CA GLY A 219 -5.08 -6.73 -24.41
C GLY A 219 -3.91 -6.47 -23.47
N PRO A 220 -3.24 -5.31 -23.51
CA PRO A 220 -2.16 -5.03 -22.58
C PRO A 220 -2.58 -5.13 -21.11
N ILE A 221 -3.62 -4.42 -20.70
CA ILE A 221 -4.07 -4.46 -19.30
C ILE A 221 -4.67 -5.82 -18.93
N ALA A 222 -5.41 -6.48 -19.83
CA ALA A 222 -5.94 -7.81 -19.57
C ALA A 222 -4.83 -8.83 -19.35
N ALA A 223 -3.83 -8.87 -20.23
CA ALA A 223 -2.71 -9.78 -20.13
C ALA A 223 -1.83 -9.50 -18.92
N GLN A 224 -1.54 -8.23 -18.65
CA GLN A 224 -0.77 -7.83 -17.47
C GLN A 224 -1.49 -8.20 -16.17
N THR A 225 -2.80 -7.98 -16.08
CA THR A 225 -3.58 -8.37 -14.92
C THR A 225 -3.60 -9.87 -14.73
N TRP A 226 -3.85 -10.63 -15.80
CA TRP A 226 -3.87 -12.09 -15.75
C TRP A 226 -2.53 -12.65 -15.27
N PHE A 227 -1.43 -12.22 -15.90
CA PHE A 227 -0.09 -12.67 -15.53
C PHE A 227 0.26 -12.33 -14.08
N THR A 228 -0.09 -11.12 -13.63
CA THR A 228 0.18 -10.69 -12.25
C THR A 228 -0.57 -11.56 -11.25
N TYR A 229 -1.84 -11.90 -11.51
CA TYR A 229 -2.58 -12.83 -10.64
C TYR A 229 -2.01 -14.25 -10.69
N ASP A 230 -1.62 -14.73 -11.86
CA ASP A 230 -0.99 -16.05 -11.98
C ASP A 230 0.35 -16.10 -11.22
N LEU A 231 1.14 -15.03 -11.27
CA LEU A 231 2.37 -14.88 -10.49
C LEU A 231 2.09 -14.90 -8.98
N ILE A 232 1.07 -14.18 -8.52
CA ILE A 232 0.62 -14.18 -7.11
C ILE A 232 0.20 -15.60 -6.70
N ARG A 233 -0.60 -16.28 -7.53
CA ARG A 233 -1.04 -17.66 -7.29
C ARG A 233 0.16 -18.57 -7.08
N GLN A 234 1.16 -18.49 -7.97
CA GLN A 234 2.36 -19.32 -7.88
C GLN A 234 3.21 -19.02 -6.64
N HIS A 235 3.33 -17.74 -6.24
CA HIS A 235 4.03 -17.40 -5.00
C HIS A 235 3.29 -17.96 -3.76
N LEU A 236 1.98 -17.91 -3.73
CA LEU A 236 1.17 -18.47 -2.64
C LEU A 236 1.29 -20.00 -2.58
N GLU A 237 1.14 -20.68 -3.71
CA GLU A 237 1.31 -22.14 -3.82
C GLU A 237 2.72 -22.60 -3.40
N GLY A 238 3.75 -21.83 -3.80
CA GLY A 238 5.14 -22.09 -3.44
C GLY A 238 5.44 -22.02 -1.93
N VAL A 239 4.55 -21.43 -1.14
CA VAL A 239 4.65 -21.36 0.34
C VAL A 239 3.53 -22.14 1.05
N GLY A 240 2.75 -22.93 0.31
CA GLY A 240 1.68 -23.77 0.88
C GLY A 240 0.38 -23.02 1.18
N SER A 241 0.10 -21.94 0.46
CA SER A 241 -1.13 -21.18 0.52
C SER A 241 -1.83 -21.15 -0.86
N SER A 242 -2.90 -20.35 -1.01
CA SER A 242 -3.64 -20.25 -2.27
C SER A 242 -4.35 -18.90 -2.39
N LEU A 243 -4.95 -18.63 -3.57
CA LEU A 243 -5.73 -17.41 -3.78
C LEU A 243 -6.96 -17.31 -2.86
N GLU A 244 -7.57 -18.43 -2.50
CA GLU A 244 -8.70 -18.48 -1.57
C GLU A 244 -8.33 -18.00 -0.16
N GLN A 245 -7.04 -17.96 0.15
CA GLN A 245 -6.50 -17.49 1.42
C GLN A 245 -6.15 -15.99 1.42
N VAL A 246 -6.32 -15.30 0.31
CA VAL A 246 -6.06 -13.86 0.21
C VAL A 246 -7.07 -13.08 1.02
N LEU A 247 -6.59 -12.23 1.92
CA LEU A 247 -7.39 -11.37 2.78
C LEU A 247 -7.65 -10.01 2.13
N ASN A 248 -6.61 -9.44 1.53
CA ASN A 248 -6.62 -8.09 0.99
C ASN A 248 -5.78 -7.97 -0.26
N LEU A 249 -6.25 -7.14 -1.18
CA LEU A 249 -5.51 -6.69 -2.36
C LEU A 249 -5.51 -5.17 -2.40
N THR A 250 -4.32 -4.58 -2.57
CA THR A 250 -4.19 -3.20 -3.03
C THR A 250 -3.73 -3.25 -4.48
N VAL A 251 -4.50 -2.63 -5.36
CA VAL A 251 -4.27 -2.59 -6.81
C VAL A 251 -3.97 -1.17 -7.23
N TYR A 252 -2.81 -0.99 -7.80
CA TYR A 252 -2.36 0.27 -8.38
C TYR A 252 -2.48 0.19 -9.89
N LEU A 253 -3.34 1.01 -10.46
CA LEU A 253 -3.50 1.17 -11.91
C LEU A 253 -2.79 2.44 -12.37
N GLN A 254 -2.16 2.40 -13.53
CA GLN A 254 -1.59 3.60 -14.14
C GLN A 254 -2.67 4.50 -14.74
N ASP A 255 -3.81 3.92 -15.10
CA ASP A 255 -4.97 4.65 -15.62
C ASP A 255 -6.26 3.97 -15.15
N MET A 256 -7.13 4.72 -14.47
CA MET A 256 -8.40 4.19 -13.97
C MET A 256 -9.38 3.80 -15.09
N ARG A 257 -9.15 4.23 -16.32
CA ARG A 257 -9.94 3.79 -17.49
C ARG A 257 -9.72 2.30 -17.80
N ASP A 258 -8.65 1.70 -17.27
CA ASP A 258 -8.37 0.27 -17.37
C ASP A 258 -9.16 -0.58 -16.36
N PHE A 259 -9.80 0.07 -15.36
CA PHE A 259 -10.55 -0.62 -14.31
C PHE A 259 -11.59 -1.61 -14.84
N PRO A 260 -12.42 -1.32 -15.87
CA PRO A 260 -13.40 -2.29 -16.36
C PRO A 260 -12.78 -3.58 -16.92
N THR A 261 -11.60 -3.49 -17.54
CA THR A 261 -10.88 -4.66 -18.05
C THR A 261 -10.18 -5.42 -16.93
N PHE A 262 -9.51 -4.70 -16.02
CA PHE A 262 -8.99 -5.27 -14.77
C PHE A 262 -10.08 -6.05 -14.02
N HIS A 263 -11.24 -5.45 -13.81
CA HIS A 263 -12.35 -6.04 -13.06
C HIS A 263 -12.78 -7.39 -13.63
N ARG A 264 -12.94 -7.49 -14.96
CA ARG A 264 -13.31 -8.76 -15.63
C ARG A 264 -12.28 -9.87 -15.46
N VAL A 265 -10.99 -9.51 -15.42
CA VAL A 265 -9.92 -10.48 -15.13
C VAL A 265 -9.93 -10.86 -13.66
N HIS A 266 -10.12 -9.88 -12.76
CA HIS A 266 -10.20 -10.12 -11.33
C HIS A 266 -11.33 -11.08 -10.94
N GLU A 267 -12.53 -10.92 -11.53
CA GLU A 267 -13.67 -11.84 -11.32
C GLU A 267 -13.36 -13.29 -11.72
N ARG A 268 -12.47 -13.50 -12.69
CA ARG A 268 -12.04 -14.84 -13.10
C ARG A 268 -11.18 -15.53 -12.05
N PHE A 269 -10.35 -14.77 -11.32
CA PHE A 269 -9.51 -15.28 -10.25
C PHE A 269 -10.23 -15.39 -8.90
N PHE A 270 -11.25 -14.55 -8.68
CA PHE A 270 -12.05 -14.51 -7.45
C PHE A 270 -13.55 -14.58 -7.76
N PRO A 271 -14.03 -15.71 -8.31
CA PRO A 271 -15.44 -15.86 -8.71
C PRO A 271 -16.40 -15.96 -7.52
N GLN A 272 -15.87 -16.31 -6.35
CA GLN A 272 -16.62 -16.43 -5.10
C GLN A 272 -15.76 -15.88 -3.96
N ASP A 273 -16.42 -15.35 -2.95
CA ASP A 273 -15.77 -14.91 -1.72
C ASP A 273 -14.54 -14.04 -1.96
N PRO A 274 -14.65 -12.93 -2.71
CA PRO A 274 -13.50 -12.09 -3.05
C PRO A 274 -12.86 -11.48 -1.79
N PRO A 275 -11.55 -11.15 -1.86
CA PRO A 275 -10.86 -10.46 -0.78
C PRO A 275 -11.37 -9.03 -0.58
N ALA A 276 -10.92 -8.38 0.49
CA ALA A 276 -10.98 -6.93 0.57
C ALA A 276 -10.14 -6.33 -0.56
N LEU A 277 -10.65 -5.30 -1.24
CA LEU A 277 -10.01 -4.71 -2.42
C LEU A 277 -9.97 -3.19 -2.32
N THR A 278 -8.79 -2.63 -2.58
CA THR A 278 -8.59 -1.19 -2.78
C THR A 278 -7.96 -0.99 -4.15
N VAL A 279 -8.60 -0.21 -5.02
CA VAL A 279 -8.06 0.14 -6.35
C VAL A 279 -7.83 1.64 -6.41
N VAL A 280 -6.65 2.05 -6.84
CA VAL A 280 -6.25 3.46 -6.92
C VAL A 280 -5.43 3.72 -8.18
N GLU A 281 -5.64 4.87 -8.83
CA GLU A 281 -4.78 5.33 -9.91
C GLU A 281 -3.53 5.99 -9.34
N VAL A 282 -2.37 5.63 -9.88
CA VAL A 282 -1.08 6.20 -9.49
C VAL A 282 -0.35 6.75 -10.72
N GLY A 283 0.60 7.65 -10.50
CA GLY A 283 1.35 8.27 -11.59
C GLY A 283 2.25 7.29 -12.34
N GLU A 284 2.86 6.35 -11.61
CA GLU A 284 3.78 5.35 -12.17
C GLU A 284 3.69 4.04 -11.37
N VAL A 285 3.65 2.92 -12.09
CA VAL A 285 3.79 1.58 -11.52
C VAL A 285 5.06 0.91 -12.06
N GLY A 286 5.68 0.03 -11.28
CA GLY A 286 6.78 -0.84 -11.68
C GLY A 286 7.79 -0.23 -12.69
N HIS A 287 7.98 -0.93 -13.80
CA HIS A 287 8.82 -0.53 -14.93
C HIS A 287 8.03 0.25 -15.99
N LYS A 288 8.76 0.89 -16.91
CA LYS A 288 8.13 1.57 -18.05
C LYS A 288 7.27 0.60 -18.88
N GLY A 289 6.00 0.95 -19.06
CA GLY A 289 5.01 0.13 -19.77
C GLY A 289 4.23 -0.84 -18.88
N THR A 290 4.49 -0.88 -17.57
CA THR A 290 3.62 -1.54 -16.59
C THR A 290 2.36 -0.71 -16.39
N LEU A 291 1.21 -1.35 -16.44
CA LEU A 291 -0.11 -0.72 -16.28
C LEU A 291 -0.73 -1.03 -14.92
N ILE A 292 -0.23 -2.05 -14.23
CA ILE A 292 -0.78 -2.56 -12.99
C ILE A 292 0.31 -3.08 -12.05
N GLU A 293 0.11 -2.86 -10.75
CA GLU A 293 0.84 -3.52 -9.66
C GLU A 293 -0.19 -4.00 -8.63
N ILE A 294 -0.05 -5.23 -8.14
CA ILE A 294 -0.98 -5.84 -7.18
C ILE A 294 -0.22 -6.28 -5.95
N GLU A 295 -0.66 -5.81 -4.79
CA GLU A 295 -0.11 -6.14 -3.49
C GLU A 295 -1.09 -6.98 -2.68
N PRO A 296 -0.80 -8.28 -2.43
CA PRO A 296 -1.64 -9.15 -1.63
C PRO A 296 -1.17 -9.29 -0.19
N THR A 297 -2.14 -9.54 0.71
CA THR A 297 -1.92 -10.14 2.02
C THR A 297 -2.79 -11.38 2.12
N ALA A 298 -2.23 -12.49 2.60
CA ALA A 298 -2.91 -13.77 2.72
C ALA A 298 -2.66 -14.42 4.09
N VAL A 299 -3.29 -15.56 4.35
CA VAL A 299 -2.97 -16.42 5.50
C VAL A 299 -2.37 -17.74 5.04
N LEU A 300 -1.54 -18.31 5.90
CA LEU A 300 -1.02 -19.66 5.75
C LEU A 300 -1.99 -20.64 6.41
N PRO A 301 -2.58 -21.57 5.67
CA PRO A 301 -3.47 -22.60 6.24
C PRO A 301 -2.78 -23.42 7.34
N GLY A 302 -3.57 -23.97 8.25
CA GLY A 302 -3.06 -24.84 9.31
C GLY A 302 -2.42 -24.13 10.52
N LYS A 303 -2.42 -22.79 10.54
CA LYS A 303 -1.94 -21.98 11.68
C LYS A 303 -3.03 -21.63 12.70
N GLY A 304 -4.14 -22.38 12.74
CA GLY A 304 -5.24 -22.14 13.66
C GLY A 304 -6.07 -20.89 13.38
N VAL A 305 -5.94 -20.32 12.18
CA VAL A 305 -6.62 -19.10 11.77
C VAL A 305 -7.47 -19.38 10.55
N THR A 306 -8.71 -18.90 10.57
CA THR A 306 -9.65 -19.02 9.45
C THR A 306 -9.95 -17.64 8.86
N ARG A 307 -9.89 -17.55 7.55
CA ARG A 307 -10.34 -16.38 6.78
C ARG A 307 -11.85 -16.27 6.89
N ARG A 308 -12.36 -15.12 7.28
CA ARG A 308 -13.79 -14.83 7.39
C ARG A 308 -14.15 -13.57 6.59
N ILE A 309 -15.13 -13.72 5.73
CA ILE A 309 -15.72 -12.61 4.98
C ILE A 309 -16.85 -11.99 5.78
N VAL A 310 -16.88 -10.67 5.83
CA VAL A 310 -17.88 -9.90 6.55
C VAL A 310 -18.55 -8.92 5.59
N ASN A 311 -19.78 -9.24 5.23
CA ASN A 311 -20.63 -8.42 4.37
C ASN A 311 -21.98 -8.15 5.05
N ALA A 312 -22.56 -6.98 4.80
CA ALA A 312 -23.95 -6.73 5.21
C ALA A 312 -24.93 -7.58 4.37
N ALA A 313 -26.03 -8.01 4.96
CA ALA A 313 -27.03 -8.83 4.26
C ALA A 313 -27.59 -8.20 2.97
N ARG A 314 -27.56 -6.87 2.86
CA ARG A 314 -27.98 -6.11 1.68
C ARG A 314 -26.81 -5.58 0.85
N TRP A 315 -25.59 -6.05 1.13
CA TRP A 315 -24.41 -5.63 0.39
C TRP A 315 -24.48 -6.17 -1.03
N GLN A 316 -24.87 -5.32 -1.94
CA GLN A 316 -24.72 -5.54 -3.37
C GLN A 316 -23.33 -5.00 -3.77
N ALA A 317 -22.30 -5.73 -3.37
CA ALA A 317 -20.94 -5.39 -3.81
C ALA A 317 -20.90 -5.42 -5.33
N PRO A 318 -20.02 -4.64 -5.95
CA PRO A 318 -19.40 -5.09 -7.18
C PRO A 318 -18.92 -6.52 -6.90
N ALA A 319 -19.17 -7.47 -7.80
CA ALA A 319 -18.84 -8.89 -7.60
C ALA A 319 -17.37 -9.17 -7.27
N CYS A 320 -16.54 -8.11 -7.24
CA CYS A 320 -15.08 -8.18 -7.10
C CYS A 320 -14.52 -7.90 -5.70
N MET A 321 -15.33 -7.52 -4.70
CA MET A 321 -14.80 -7.23 -3.36
C MET A 321 -15.77 -7.55 -2.24
N SER A 322 -15.24 -7.95 -1.09
CA SER A 322 -15.96 -8.01 0.18
C SER A 322 -15.84 -6.69 0.94
N MET A 323 -16.81 -6.35 1.79
CA MET A 323 -16.75 -5.12 2.60
C MET A 323 -15.55 -5.11 3.54
N LEU A 324 -15.33 -6.26 4.19
CA LEU A 324 -14.26 -6.50 5.14
C LEU A 324 -13.92 -7.99 5.14
N VAL A 325 -12.64 -8.31 5.24
CA VAL A 325 -12.15 -9.69 5.42
C VAL A 325 -11.25 -9.73 6.65
N GLU A 326 -11.48 -10.69 7.52
CA GLU A 326 -10.72 -10.84 8.75
C GLU A 326 -10.10 -12.23 8.88
N ALA A 327 -9.01 -12.29 9.61
CA ALA A 327 -8.35 -13.52 10.06
C ALA A 327 -7.42 -13.18 11.22
N GLY A 328 -7.29 -14.08 12.22
CA GLY A 328 -6.24 -14.01 13.24
C GLY A 328 -6.13 -12.71 14.03
N GLY A 329 -7.21 -11.94 14.11
CA GLY A 329 -7.25 -10.65 14.79
C GLY A 329 -6.98 -9.43 13.91
N LEU A 330 -6.56 -9.57 12.66
CA LEU A 330 -6.53 -8.46 11.70
C LEU A 330 -7.79 -8.47 10.83
N ALA A 331 -8.35 -7.29 10.59
CA ALA A 331 -9.43 -7.07 9.65
C ALA A 331 -9.01 -6.03 8.61
N PHE A 332 -9.20 -6.38 7.36
CA PHE A 332 -8.88 -5.56 6.19
C PHE A 332 -10.17 -5.01 5.61
N VAL A 333 -10.31 -3.70 5.56
CA VAL A 333 -11.49 -3.02 5.03
C VAL A 333 -11.22 -2.61 3.59
N SER A 334 -12.08 -3.01 2.66
CA SER A 334 -12.02 -2.56 1.26
C SER A 334 -12.06 -1.05 1.15
N GLY A 335 -11.43 -0.53 0.12
CA GLY A 335 -11.42 0.90 -0.17
C GLY A 335 -12.82 1.52 -0.10
N ILE A 336 -12.97 2.54 0.73
CA ILE A 336 -14.22 3.28 0.92
C ILE A 336 -14.09 4.62 0.22
N THR A 337 -15.02 4.90 -0.67
CA THR A 337 -15.17 6.19 -1.32
C THR A 337 -16.37 6.94 -0.74
N GLY A 338 -16.28 8.24 -0.68
CA GLY A 338 -17.47 9.05 -0.44
C GLY A 338 -18.44 8.92 -1.62
N ASP A 339 -19.73 9.09 -1.34
CA ASP A 339 -20.76 9.09 -2.37
C ASP A 339 -20.39 10.03 -3.53
N ALA A 340 -20.20 9.45 -4.72
CA ALA A 340 -19.88 10.21 -5.93
C ALA A 340 -21.06 11.14 -6.33
N ASP A 341 -22.30 10.76 -6.01
CA ASP A 341 -23.48 11.58 -6.25
C ASP A 341 -23.58 12.78 -5.27
N ALA A 342 -22.90 12.71 -4.12
CA ALA A 342 -22.76 13.88 -3.23
C ALA A 342 -22.02 15.06 -3.88
N GLY A 343 -21.51 14.91 -5.09
CA GLY A 343 -20.83 15.93 -5.89
C GLY A 343 -21.61 16.49 -7.08
N ARG A 344 -22.75 15.90 -7.45
CA ARG A 344 -23.55 16.38 -8.59
C ARG A 344 -24.33 17.69 -8.34
N GLY A 345 -24.35 18.18 -7.11
CA GLY A 345 -24.83 19.53 -6.81
C GLY A 345 -23.72 20.57 -6.91
N SER A 346 -24.06 21.80 -7.23
CA SER A 346 -23.21 22.97 -7.53
C SER A 346 -22.15 23.39 -6.49
N THR A 347 -21.78 22.55 -5.53
CA THR A 347 -20.80 22.86 -4.48
C THR A 347 -19.50 22.09 -4.72
N ALA A 348 -18.64 22.66 -5.57
CA ALA A 348 -17.27 22.20 -5.75
C ALA A 348 -16.37 22.52 -4.53
N GLY A 349 -15.21 21.90 -4.44
CA GLY A 349 -14.18 22.28 -3.49
C GLY A 349 -14.35 21.71 -2.07
N ARG A 350 -14.17 22.58 -1.05
CA ARG A 350 -14.14 22.16 0.38
C ARG A 350 -15.45 21.52 0.86
N ALA A 351 -16.59 21.95 0.37
CA ALA A 351 -17.88 21.39 0.77
C ALA A 351 -18.04 19.93 0.27
N GLN A 352 -17.59 19.64 -0.94
CA GLN A 352 -17.64 18.30 -1.51
C GLN A 352 -16.75 17.34 -0.72
N ILE A 353 -15.47 17.66 -0.53
CA ILE A 353 -14.55 16.79 0.19
C ILE A 353 -15.00 16.57 1.65
N SER A 354 -15.59 17.59 2.30
CA SER A 354 -16.15 17.45 3.65
C SER A 354 -17.33 16.47 3.69
N ARG A 355 -18.20 16.47 2.68
CA ARG A 355 -19.31 15.51 2.59
C ARG A 355 -18.80 14.10 2.36
N GLN A 356 -17.87 13.93 1.40
CA GLN A 356 -17.24 12.64 1.13
C GLN A 356 -16.52 12.09 2.38
N THR A 357 -15.79 12.92 3.10
CA THR A 357 -15.13 12.48 4.35
C THR A 357 -16.12 11.97 5.39
N ARG A 358 -17.26 12.69 5.58
CA ARG A 358 -18.29 12.23 6.54
C ARG A 358 -18.94 10.93 6.10
N ALA A 359 -19.23 10.77 4.81
CA ALA A 359 -19.79 9.55 4.26
C ALA A 359 -18.82 8.36 4.43
N ILE A 360 -17.53 8.56 4.15
CA ILE A 360 -16.48 7.57 4.37
C ILE A 360 -16.41 7.15 5.84
N VAL A 361 -16.41 8.10 6.77
CA VAL A 361 -16.38 7.80 8.21
C VAL A 361 -17.63 7.02 8.63
N ALA A 362 -18.80 7.36 8.11
CA ALA A 362 -20.05 6.64 8.42
C ALA A 362 -20.01 5.20 7.89
N ASP A 363 -19.54 5.00 6.66
CA ASP A 363 -19.41 3.66 6.05
C ASP A 363 -18.33 2.82 6.77
N LEU A 364 -17.18 3.41 7.11
CA LEU A 364 -16.14 2.72 7.88
C LEU A 364 -16.67 2.23 9.24
N LYS A 365 -17.43 3.08 9.96
CA LYS A 365 -18.10 2.67 11.20
C LYS A 365 -19.08 1.52 10.99
N ALA A 366 -19.87 1.59 9.93
CA ALA A 366 -20.86 0.56 9.61
C ALA A 366 -20.19 -0.79 9.30
N ARG A 367 -19.10 -0.78 8.52
CA ARG A 367 -18.34 -2.01 8.18
C ARG A 367 -17.68 -2.62 9.40
N LEU A 368 -17.03 -1.82 10.24
CA LEU A 368 -16.42 -2.31 11.48
C LEU A 368 -17.45 -2.86 12.46
N ALA A 369 -18.63 -2.26 12.54
CA ALA A 369 -19.72 -2.76 13.38
C ALA A 369 -20.18 -4.18 13.00
N LEU A 370 -20.10 -4.56 11.72
CA LEU A 370 -20.38 -5.95 11.28
C LEU A 370 -19.38 -6.97 11.85
N ALA A 371 -18.18 -6.51 12.21
CA ALA A 371 -17.16 -7.30 12.88
C ALA A 371 -17.12 -7.04 14.39
N ASN A 372 -18.19 -6.46 14.97
CA ASN A 372 -18.27 -6.08 16.40
C ASN A 372 -17.14 -5.13 16.84
N ALA A 373 -16.71 -4.23 15.95
CA ALA A 373 -15.62 -3.28 16.20
C ALA A 373 -16.04 -1.83 15.98
N GLY A 374 -15.32 -0.91 16.60
CA GLY A 374 -15.46 0.53 16.40
C GLY A 374 -14.23 1.15 15.71
N LEU A 375 -14.26 2.46 15.52
CA LEU A 375 -13.12 3.21 14.96
C LEU A 375 -11.87 3.15 15.85
N ASP A 376 -12.05 2.94 17.16
CA ASP A 376 -10.99 2.76 18.14
C ASP A 376 -10.15 1.50 17.93
N ARG A 377 -10.63 0.59 17.09
CA ARG A 377 -9.93 -0.64 16.70
C ARG A 377 -9.09 -0.48 15.42
N VAL A 378 -9.20 0.63 14.70
CA VAL A 378 -8.40 0.89 13.50
C VAL A 378 -6.96 1.16 13.91
N ALA A 379 -6.04 0.34 13.39
CA ALA A 379 -4.61 0.44 13.66
C ALA A 379 -3.86 1.21 12.56
N HIS A 380 -4.30 1.07 11.30
CA HIS A 380 -3.72 1.76 10.14
C HIS A 380 -4.81 2.32 9.25
N LEU A 381 -4.60 3.52 8.72
CA LEU A 381 -5.47 4.21 7.79
C LEU A 381 -4.66 4.75 6.62
N THR A 382 -4.96 4.32 5.41
CA THR A 382 -4.41 4.93 4.19
C THR A 382 -5.44 5.87 3.60
N VAL A 383 -5.06 7.12 3.38
CA VAL A 383 -5.90 8.18 2.82
C VAL A 383 -5.33 8.60 1.47
N TYR A 384 -6.08 8.33 0.42
CA TYR A 384 -5.80 8.78 -0.94
C TYR A 384 -6.64 10.01 -1.24
N LEU A 385 -6.00 11.09 -1.70
CA LEU A 385 -6.64 12.35 -2.07
C LEU A 385 -6.29 12.74 -3.50
N ASP A 386 -7.21 13.39 -4.19
CA ASP A 386 -6.95 14.02 -5.50
C ASP A 386 -6.13 15.30 -5.39
N ASP A 387 -6.08 15.90 -4.21
CA ASP A 387 -5.30 17.10 -3.90
C ASP A 387 -4.86 17.04 -2.41
N ILE A 388 -3.56 17.00 -2.18
CA ILE A 388 -2.98 16.92 -0.84
C ILE A 388 -3.40 18.12 0.05
N ASN A 389 -3.65 19.29 -0.54
CA ASN A 389 -4.10 20.48 0.20
C ASN A 389 -5.46 20.28 0.86
N ALA A 390 -6.30 19.37 0.32
CA ALA A 390 -7.59 19.03 0.91
C ALA A 390 -7.47 18.43 2.31
N PHE A 391 -6.28 17.90 2.69
CA PHE A 391 -6.07 17.32 4.00
C PHE A 391 -6.34 18.28 5.14
N THR A 392 -6.08 19.57 4.98
CA THR A 392 -6.42 20.59 6.00
C THR A 392 -7.92 20.69 6.30
N THR A 393 -8.76 20.26 5.34
CA THR A 393 -10.23 20.17 5.51
C THR A 393 -10.66 18.80 6.03
N VAL A 394 -9.97 17.74 5.58
CA VAL A 394 -10.24 16.33 5.93
C VAL A 394 -9.82 16.02 7.37
N ALA A 395 -8.62 16.43 7.77
CA ALA A 395 -8.02 16.10 9.06
C ALA A 395 -8.92 16.41 10.27
N PRO A 396 -9.53 17.60 10.41
CA PRO A 396 -10.40 17.88 11.56
C PRO A 396 -11.64 16.96 11.64
N LEU A 397 -12.13 16.47 10.50
CA LEU A 397 -13.27 15.56 10.45
C LEU A 397 -12.88 14.14 10.87
N LEU A 398 -11.74 13.67 10.41
CA LEU A 398 -11.17 12.39 10.83
C LEU A 398 -10.77 12.42 12.31
N GLU A 399 -10.11 13.50 12.77
CA GLU A 399 -9.73 13.67 14.17
C GLU A 399 -10.95 13.64 15.11
N ARG A 400 -12.04 14.28 14.72
CA ARG A 400 -13.30 14.22 15.49
C ARG A 400 -13.87 12.80 15.53
N ALA A 401 -13.75 12.04 14.43
CA ALA A 401 -14.28 10.69 14.34
C ALA A 401 -13.47 9.69 15.18
N PHE A 402 -12.15 9.74 15.11
CA PHE A 402 -11.24 8.84 15.84
C PHE A 402 -10.95 9.29 17.27
N GLY A 403 -11.17 10.59 17.59
CA GLY A 403 -10.92 11.12 18.93
C GLY A 403 -9.45 11.01 19.34
N LYS A 404 -9.20 10.42 20.52
CA LYS A 404 -7.85 10.23 21.07
C LYS A 404 -7.12 9.01 20.47
N ARG A 405 -7.86 8.03 19.92
CA ARG A 405 -7.31 6.78 19.37
C ARG A 405 -7.22 6.88 17.85
N ARG A 406 -6.23 7.62 17.39
CA ARG A 406 -5.99 7.80 15.96
C ARG A 406 -5.12 6.66 15.42
N PRO A 407 -5.45 6.10 14.26
CA PRO A 407 -4.60 5.10 13.60
C PRO A 407 -3.28 5.70 13.12
N ALA A 408 -2.31 4.85 12.82
CA ALA A 408 -1.19 5.22 11.97
C ALA A 408 -1.73 5.68 10.60
N LEU A 409 -1.16 6.73 10.03
CA LEU A 409 -1.70 7.38 8.85
C LEU A 409 -0.70 7.37 7.69
N ALA A 410 -1.08 6.76 6.57
CA ALA A 410 -0.47 7.02 5.26
C ALA A 410 -1.34 8.02 4.50
N LEU A 411 -0.76 9.12 4.02
CA LEU A 411 -1.45 10.20 3.32
C LEU A 411 -0.79 10.47 1.99
N LEU A 412 -1.55 10.32 0.89
CA LEU A 412 -1.04 10.32 -0.47
C LEU A 412 -1.91 11.17 -1.39
N GLU A 413 -1.28 11.93 -2.26
CA GLU A 413 -1.95 12.53 -3.42
C GLU A 413 -1.85 11.57 -4.61
N VAL A 414 -2.98 11.30 -5.26
CA VAL A 414 -3.09 10.39 -6.39
C VAL A 414 -3.96 10.99 -7.49
N PRO A 415 -3.74 10.65 -8.79
CA PRO A 415 -4.54 11.23 -9.86
C PRO A 415 -6.04 10.95 -9.73
N ARG A 416 -6.40 9.70 -9.37
CA ARG A 416 -7.79 9.28 -9.09
C ARG A 416 -7.82 8.32 -7.91
N PRO A 417 -8.41 8.75 -6.79
CA PRO A 417 -8.47 7.91 -5.59
C PRO A 417 -9.27 6.62 -5.75
N ALA A 418 -10.25 6.58 -6.66
CA ALA A 418 -11.13 5.43 -6.81
C ALA A 418 -11.83 5.36 -8.18
N PRO A 419 -12.40 4.18 -8.57
CA PRO A 419 -13.12 3.98 -9.83
C PRO A 419 -14.30 4.92 -10.08
N PRO A 420 -15.18 5.28 -9.11
CA PRO A 420 -16.29 6.18 -9.42
C PRO A 420 -15.79 7.58 -9.80
N ALA A 421 -16.30 8.11 -10.90
CA ALA A 421 -16.05 9.48 -11.27
C ALA A 421 -16.52 10.43 -10.17
N GLY A 422 -15.70 11.44 -9.83
CA GLY A 422 -16.02 12.42 -8.79
C GLY A 422 -15.62 12.04 -7.36
N ALA A 423 -15.06 10.86 -7.13
CA ALA A 423 -14.42 10.53 -5.87
C ALA A 423 -13.13 11.34 -5.72
N ARG A 424 -13.08 12.22 -4.71
CA ARG A 424 -11.93 13.04 -4.37
C ARG A 424 -11.06 12.42 -3.28
N MET A 425 -11.60 11.39 -2.62
CA MET A 425 -10.96 10.71 -1.51
C MET A 425 -11.35 9.24 -1.51
N GLN A 426 -10.39 8.38 -1.18
CA GLN A 426 -10.61 6.98 -0.79
C GLN A 426 -9.86 6.69 0.50
N VAL A 427 -10.38 5.79 1.30
CA VAL A 427 -9.75 5.33 2.52
C VAL A 427 -9.71 3.81 2.54
N ALA A 428 -8.55 3.24 2.83
CA ALA A 428 -8.39 1.84 3.21
C ALA A 428 -7.99 1.74 4.68
N ALA A 429 -8.42 0.69 5.38
CA ALA A 429 -8.15 0.54 6.80
C ALA A 429 -7.77 -0.88 7.18
N ILE A 430 -6.86 -1.01 8.16
CA ILE A 430 -6.57 -2.25 8.87
C ILE A 430 -6.99 -2.04 10.33
N ALA A 431 -7.83 -2.95 10.85
CA ALA A 431 -8.29 -2.92 12.23
C ALA A 431 -7.76 -4.13 13.01
N TRP A 432 -7.58 -3.97 14.32
CA TRP A 432 -7.20 -5.01 15.24
C TRP A 432 -8.42 -5.49 16.03
N LEU A 433 -8.82 -6.72 15.82
CA LEU A 433 -9.94 -7.39 16.48
C LEU A 433 -9.49 -8.37 17.58
N GLY A 434 -8.18 -8.55 17.75
CA GLY A 434 -7.61 -9.40 18.79
C GLY A 434 -7.72 -8.79 20.19
N GLU A 435 -7.12 -9.44 21.17
CA GLU A 435 -7.12 -8.99 22.55
C GLU A 435 -6.39 -7.66 22.73
N GLY A 436 -6.89 -6.84 23.64
CA GLY A 436 -6.36 -5.51 23.90
C GLY A 436 -6.71 -4.49 22.80
N GLU A 437 -6.52 -3.24 23.14
CA GLU A 437 -6.79 -2.13 22.23
C GLU A 437 -5.51 -1.63 21.56
N PRO A 438 -5.58 -1.11 20.31
CA PRO A 438 -4.47 -0.41 19.67
C PRO A 438 -3.94 0.72 20.56
N LYS A 439 -2.62 0.81 20.69
CA LYS A 439 -1.93 1.83 21.50
C LYS A 439 -1.09 2.73 20.63
N ASN A 440 -1.31 4.03 20.76
CA ASN A 440 -0.51 5.03 20.06
C ASN A 440 0.85 5.18 20.75
N SER A 441 1.92 5.17 19.97
CA SER A 441 3.22 5.63 20.40
C SER A 441 3.61 6.86 19.59
N SER A 442 3.73 7.99 20.28
CA SER A 442 4.33 9.19 19.72
C SER A 442 5.73 9.31 20.34
N THR A 443 6.74 8.94 19.60
CA THR A 443 8.06 9.54 19.88
C THR A 443 8.00 10.97 19.34
N ALA A 444 8.16 11.96 20.22
CA ALA A 444 8.38 13.33 19.79
C ALA A 444 9.52 13.39 18.73
N PRO A 445 9.47 14.38 17.82
CA PRO A 445 10.43 14.50 16.71
C PRO A 445 11.87 14.58 17.16
#